data_c2180877cdafd0996009ed0b13af1f30
#
_entry.id   c2180877cdafd0996009ed0b13af1f30
#
_cell.length_a   1.000
_cell.length_b   1.000
_cell.length_c   1.000
_cell.angle_alpha   90.00
_cell.angle_beta   90.00
_cell.angle_gamma   90.00
#
_symmetry.space_group_name_H-M   'P 1'
#
loop_
_entity.id
_entity.type
_entity.pdbx_description
1 polymer ?
#
loop_
_entity_poly.entity_id
_entity_poly.type
_entity_poly.pdbx_seq_one_letter_code
_entity_poly.pdbx_strand_id
1 'polypeptide(L)'
;QVLSDPGGSGDGPCTVLAVVVQEAVLTQYEAVCEAAGLIPQEVDVASLRLFNLWAHGTGRAARSTADFLWVNATDGGVTTLIFHNGTLVFLRSKLQGGIGSGGALAPGSEQVALNRIVQECADSIYACQQQTPELAISQAVLIADEAMGAGLRQQLEKGLGVPVQELEWDRVQQYGGGTIAGPRTSAALPAIAGVV
;
A
#
# COMPACT_ATOMS: atom_id res chain seq x y z
N GLN A 1 -4.14 -10.56 11.66
CA GLN A 1 -5.43 -9.86 11.52
C GLN A 1 -6.44 -10.81 10.88
N VAL A 2 -7.63 -10.93 11.46
CA VAL A 2 -8.74 -11.70 10.86
C VAL A 2 -9.30 -10.89 9.70
N LEU A 3 -9.28 -11.44 8.50
CA LEU A 3 -9.72 -10.76 7.29
C LEU A 3 -11.22 -10.94 7.02
N SER A 4 -11.81 -12.00 7.51
CA SER A 4 -13.25 -12.24 7.43
C SER A 4 -13.73 -13.04 8.63
N ASP A 5 -14.81 -12.59 9.25
CA ASP A 5 -15.61 -13.37 10.18
C ASP A 5 -16.90 -13.76 9.44
N PRO A 6 -17.10 -15.02 9.06
CA PRO A 6 -18.27 -15.44 8.31
C PRO A 6 -19.54 -15.52 9.17
N GLY A 7 -19.75 -14.50 10.01
CA GLY A 7 -21.03 -14.33 10.71
C GLY A 7 -21.16 -15.08 12.03
N GLY A 8 -20.67 -14.48 13.08
CA GLY A 8 -21.31 -14.46 14.42
C GLY A 8 -21.44 -15.75 15.24
N SER A 9 -21.04 -16.89 14.77
CA SER A 9 -21.19 -18.14 15.54
C SER A 9 -19.88 -18.92 15.73
N GLY A 10 -18.73 -18.27 15.78
CA GLY A 10 -17.47 -18.80 16.30
C GLY A 10 -16.87 -20.12 15.73
N ASP A 11 -17.59 -20.87 14.94
CA ASP A 11 -17.22 -22.23 14.51
C ASP A 11 -16.94 -22.37 12.99
N GLY A 12 -16.92 -21.30 12.24
CA GLY A 12 -16.64 -21.32 10.79
C GLY A 12 -15.15 -21.15 10.46
N PRO A 13 -14.71 -21.58 9.25
CA PRO A 13 -13.35 -21.35 8.80
C PRO A 13 -13.11 -19.82 8.65
N CYS A 14 -12.07 -19.31 9.29
CA CYS A 14 -11.64 -17.92 9.14
C CYS A 14 -10.44 -17.81 8.20
N THR A 15 -10.39 -16.75 7.38
CA THR A 15 -9.22 -16.42 6.58
C THR A 15 -8.33 -15.47 7.37
N VAL A 16 -7.08 -15.83 7.56
CA VAL A 16 -6.09 -15.00 8.27
C VAL A 16 -4.96 -14.58 7.33
N LEU A 17 -4.51 -13.34 7.46
CA LEU A 17 -3.27 -12.88 6.87
C LEU A 17 -2.14 -13.13 7.87
N ALA A 18 -1.21 -14.02 7.51
CA ALA A 18 0.01 -14.24 8.25
C ALA A 18 1.17 -13.54 7.57
N VAL A 19 1.92 -12.75 8.33
CA VAL A 19 3.14 -12.10 7.87
C VAL A 19 4.31 -12.71 8.60
N VAL A 20 5.32 -13.14 7.85
CA VAL A 20 6.52 -13.77 8.40
C VAL A 20 7.73 -12.99 7.91
N VAL A 21 8.63 -12.68 8.83
CA VAL A 21 9.92 -12.05 8.57
C VAL A 21 11.04 -12.95 9.09
N GLN A 22 12.18 -12.97 8.39
CA GLN A 22 13.35 -13.69 8.88
C GLN A 22 13.90 -12.99 10.13
N GLU A 23 14.12 -13.73 11.21
CA GLU A 23 14.65 -13.21 12.47
C GLU A 23 15.95 -12.43 12.26
N ALA A 24 16.87 -12.94 11.42
CA ALA A 24 18.12 -12.25 11.12
C ALA A 24 17.94 -10.86 10.51
N VAL A 25 16.87 -10.65 9.71
CA VAL A 25 16.53 -9.34 9.14
C VAL A 25 15.98 -8.43 10.23
N LEU A 26 15.08 -8.94 11.06
CA LEU A 26 14.51 -8.19 12.18
C LEU A 26 15.60 -7.72 13.13
N THR A 27 16.49 -8.61 13.55
CA THR A 27 17.60 -8.29 14.46
C THR A 27 18.54 -7.21 13.90
N GLN A 28 18.74 -7.15 12.58
CA GLN A 28 19.53 -6.08 11.97
C GLN A 28 18.86 -4.71 12.12
N TYR A 29 17.53 -4.61 11.92
CA TYR A 29 16.80 -3.37 12.12
C TYR A 29 16.76 -2.95 13.58
N GLU A 30 16.55 -3.90 14.50
CA GLU A 30 16.58 -3.66 15.95
C GLU A 30 17.94 -3.12 16.37
N ALA A 31 19.03 -3.73 15.93
CA ALA A 31 20.39 -3.26 16.23
C ALA A 31 20.66 -1.84 15.71
N VAL A 32 20.14 -1.45 14.55
CA VAL A 32 20.24 -0.07 14.04
C VAL A 32 19.49 0.90 14.93
N CYS A 33 18.28 0.55 15.35
CA CYS A 33 17.48 1.36 16.27
C CYS A 33 18.18 1.54 17.63
N GLU A 34 18.69 0.45 18.21
CA GLU A 34 19.41 0.46 19.48
C GLU A 34 20.69 1.31 19.41
N ALA A 35 21.46 1.19 18.31
CA ALA A 35 22.63 2.02 18.08
C ALA A 35 22.31 3.51 17.98
N ALA A 36 21.09 3.85 17.55
CA ALA A 36 20.57 5.23 17.55
C ALA A 36 19.93 5.65 18.88
N GLY A 37 19.95 4.79 19.91
CA GLY A 37 19.33 5.05 21.21
C GLY A 37 17.81 4.91 21.21
N LEU A 38 17.24 4.22 20.20
CA LEU A 38 15.82 3.96 20.06
C LEU A 38 15.50 2.53 20.49
N ILE A 39 14.38 2.33 21.17
CA ILE A 39 13.87 1.00 21.53
C ILE A 39 12.69 0.70 20.62
N PRO A 40 12.84 -0.23 19.65
CA PRO A 40 11.72 -0.62 18.79
C PRO A 40 10.67 -1.37 19.63
N GLN A 41 9.44 -0.92 19.61
CA GLN A 41 8.34 -1.53 20.37
C GLN A 41 7.41 -2.37 19.50
N GLU A 42 7.35 -2.09 18.22
CA GLU A 42 6.46 -2.75 17.29
C GLU A 42 7.08 -2.84 15.90
N VAL A 43 6.88 -3.97 15.25
CA VAL A 43 7.22 -4.20 13.83
C VAL A 43 5.94 -4.52 13.08
N ASP A 44 5.68 -3.80 11.98
CA ASP A 44 4.47 -3.97 11.20
C ASP A 44 4.74 -3.86 9.70
N VAL A 45 3.72 -4.18 8.90
CA VAL A 45 3.76 -4.10 7.45
C VAL A 45 3.41 -2.68 7.00
N ALA A 46 4.38 -1.99 6.39
CA ALA A 46 4.24 -0.62 5.95
C ALA A 46 2.95 -0.34 5.17
N SER A 47 2.63 -1.18 4.17
CA SER A 47 1.43 -0.99 3.35
C SER A 47 0.14 -1.14 4.13
N LEU A 48 0.09 -2.00 5.16
CA LEU A 48 -1.09 -2.16 6.01
C LEU A 48 -1.24 -0.98 6.99
N ARG A 49 -0.14 -0.45 7.50
CA ARG A 49 -0.16 0.78 8.32
C ARG A 49 -0.69 1.96 7.54
N LEU A 50 -0.20 2.16 6.31
CA LEU A 50 -0.68 3.23 5.43
C LEU A 50 -2.16 3.06 5.09
N PHE A 51 -2.59 1.84 4.81
CA PHE A 51 -4.00 1.53 4.61
C PHE A 51 -4.83 1.88 5.86
N ASN A 52 -4.40 1.49 7.05
CA ASN A 52 -5.09 1.80 8.29
C ASN A 52 -5.20 3.31 8.51
N LEU A 53 -4.12 4.07 8.28
CA LEU A 53 -4.11 5.52 8.38
C LEU A 53 -5.18 6.16 7.46
N TRP A 54 -5.17 5.81 6.18
CA TRP A 54 -6.20 6.26 5.24
C TRP A 54 -7.61 5.88 5.70
N ALA A 55 -7.75 4.66 6.14
CA ALA A 55 -9.01 4.11 6.57
C ALA A 55 -9.60 4.79 7.80
N HIS A 56 -8.78 5.23 8.74
CA HIS A 56 -9.21 5.98 9.91
C HIS A 56 -9.54 7.42 9.56
N GLY A 57 -8.81 8.03 8.62
CA GLY A 57 -8.99 9.41 8.22
C GLY A 57 -10.20 9.65 7.33
N THR A 58 -10.08 9.30 6.06
CA THR A 58 -11.09 9.64 5.03
C THR A 58 -11.78 8.44 4.41
N GLY A 59 -11.13 7.27 4.48
CA GLY A 59 -11.54 6.09 3.74
C GLY A 59 -12.68 5.27 4.36
N ARG A 60 -13.10 5.59 5.60
CA ARG A 60 -14.08 4.74 6.31
C ARG A 60 -15.44 4.70 5.62
N ALA A 61 -15.87 5.81 5.05
CA ALA A 61 -17.14 5.88 4.29
C ALA A 61 -17.01 5.19 2.91
N ALA A 62 -15.85 5.28 2.28
CA ALA A 62 -15.60 4.66 0.98
C ALA A 62 -15.40 3.14 1.06
N ARG A 63 -15.07 2.59 2.25
CA ARG A 63 -14.84 1.16 2.45
C ARG A 63 -16.10 0.32 2.61
N SER A 64 -17.24 0.93 2.93
CA SER A 64 -18.37 0.15 3.46
C SER A 64 -19.11 -0.70 2.42
N THR A 65 -18.96 -0.41 1.11
CA THR A 65 -19.73 -1.13 0.07
C THR A 65 -19.05 -1.21 -1.30
N ALA A 66 -17.92 -0.52 -1.53
CA ALA A 66 -17.30 -0.46 -2.85
C ALA A 66 -16.08 -1.40 -2.94
N ASP A 67 -15.96 -2.08 -4.06
CA ASP A 67 -14.72 -2.79 -4.40
C ASP A 67 -13.68 -1.78 -4.84
N PHE A 68 -12.50 -1.85 -4.26
CA PHE A 68 -11.43 -0.93 -4.61
C PHE A 68 -10.04 -1.57 -4.57
N LEU A 69 -9.15 -0.96 -5.35
CA LEU A 69 -7.74 -1.27 -5.39
C LEU A 69 -6.96 -0.27 -4.56
N TRP A 70 -6.10 -0.75 -3.68
CA TRP A 70 -5.10 0.05 -2.98
C TRP A 70 -3.73 -0.23 -3.59
N VAL A 71 -3.02 0.83 -3.99
CA VAL A 71 -1.69 0.75 -4.62
C VAL A 71 -0.71 1.54 -3.78
N ASN A 72 0.32 0.88 -3.28
CA ASN A 72 1.47 1.52 -2.68
C ASN A 72 2.68 1.31 -3.59
N ALA A 73 3.09 2.36 -4.29
CA ALA A 73 4.22 2.36 -5.21
C ALA A 73 5.40 3.11 -4.61
N THR A 74 6.49 2.41 -4.37
CA THR A 74 7.74 2.95 -3.84
C THR A 74 8.88 2.70 -4.82
N ASP A 75 10.03 3.32 -4.58
CA ASP A 75 11.24 3.07 -5.36
C ASP A 75 11.66 1.59 -5.40
N GLY A 76 11.31 0.84 -4.35
CA GLY A 76 11.67 -0.58 -4.22
C GLY A 76 10.65 -1.54 -4.80
N GLY A 77 9.42 -1.10 -5.10
CA GLY A 77 8.39 -2.01 -5.58
C GLY A 77 6.97 -1.49 -5.52
N VAL A 78 6.04 -2.37 -5.87
CA VAL A 78 4.60 -2.10 -5.80
C VAL A 78 3.90 -3.14 -4.93
N THR A 79 3.05 -2.65 -4.02
CA THR A 79 2.13 -3.48 -3.24
C THR A 79 0.70 -3.14 -3.62
N THR A 80 -0.06 -4.15 -3.99
CA THR A 80 -1.49 -4.04 -4.31
C THR A 80 -2.31 -4.78 -3.27
N LEU A 81 -3.34 -4.10 -2.76
CA LEU A 81 -4.37 -4.70 -1.91
C LEU A 81 -5.71 -4.55 -2.62
N ILE A 82 -6.50 -5.62 -2.69
CA ILE A 82 -7.83 -5.58 -3.29
C ILE A 82 -8.86 -5.86 -2.21
N PHE A 83 -9.84 -4.99 -2.12
CA PHE A 83 -10.93 -5.08 -1.18
C PHE A 83 -12.24 -5.35 -1.92
N HIS A 84 -12.98 -6.34 -1.43
CA HIS A 84 -14.33 -6.67 -1.89
C HIS A 84 -15.29 -6.60 -0.69
N ASN A 85 -16.34 -5.80 -0.81
CA ASN A 85 -17.30 -5.58 0.28
C ASN A 85 -16.64 -5.22 1.63
N GLY A 86 -15.60 -4.38 1.58
CA GLY A 86 -14.85 -3.94 2.77
C GLY A 86 -13.86 -4.96 3.35
N THR A 87 -13.76 -6.15 2.77
CA THR A 87 -12.84 -7.21 3.21
C THR A 87 -11.63 -7.27 2.28
N LEU A 88 -10.43 -7.41 2.84
CA LEU A 88 -9.22 -7.65 2.04
C LEU A 88 -9.27 -9.07 1.48
N VAL A 89 -9.37 -9.19 0.16
CA VAL A 89 -9.46 -10.48 -0.54
C VAL A 89 -8.18 -10.86 -1.29
N PHE A 90 -7.31 -9.88 -1.57
CA PHE A 90 -6.08 -10.12 -2.30
C PHE A 90 -4.97 -9.17 -1.85
N LEU A 91 -3.77 -9.71 -1.69
CA LEU A 91 -2.55 -8.95 -1.40
C LEU A 91 -1.42 -9.49 -2.29
N ARG A 92 -0.73 -8.58 -2.96
CA ARG A 92 0.46 -8.91 -3.74
C ARG A 92 1.50 -7.80 -3.59
N SER A 93 2.75 -8.19 -3.37
CA SER A 93 3.88 -7.29 -3.38
C SER A 93 4.91 -7.79 -4.37
N LYS A 94 5.41 -6.88 -5.21
CA LYS A 94 6.49 -7.16 -6.16
C LYS A 94 7.60 -6.14 -6.02
N LEU A 95 8.82 -6.64 -5.90
CA LEU A 95 10.00 -5.81 -6.00
C LEU A 95 10.18 -5.36 -7.46
N GLN A 96 10.41 -4.08 -7.65
CA GLN A 96 10.78 -3.52 -8.93
C GLN A 96 12.25 -3.14 -8.88
N GLY A 97 13.10 -3.95 -9.49
CA GLY A 97 14.52 -3.61 -9.60
C GLY A 97 14.68 -2.36 -10.47
N GLY A 98 15.29 -1.32 -9.94
CA GLY A 98 15.88 -0.25 -10.74
C GLY A 98 15.16 1.09 -10.83
N ILE A 99 14.11 1.36 -10.07
CA ILE A 99 13.52 2.70 -10.08
C ILE A 99 14.22 3.65 -9.09
N GLY A 100 14.84 3.17 -8.05
CA GLY A 100 15.32 4.02 -6.95
C GLY A 100 16.80 3.90 -6.57
N SER A 101 17.63 3.22 -7.31
CA SER A 101 19.04 3.06 -6.95
C SER A 101 19.92 4.24 -7.35
N GLY A 102 19.50 5.49 -7.12
CA GLY A 102 20.38 6.68 -7.16
C GLY A 102 21.07 7.01 -8.51
N GLY A 103 20.81 6.25 -9.54
CA GLY A 103 21.31 6.49 -10.89
C GLY A 103 20.29 7.27 -11.70
N ALA A 104 20.72 8.29 -12.42
CA ALA A 104 19.88 8.97 -13.39
C ALA A 104 19.23 7.94 -14.33
N LEU A 105 17.91 7.84 -14.29
CA LEU A 105 17.17 6.94 -15.17
C LEU A 105 17.47 7.29 -16.62
N ALA A 106 17.73 6.30 -17.45
CA ALA A 106 17.88 6.53 -18.89
C ALA A 106 16.59 7.18 -19.44
N PRO A 107 16.68 8.09 -20.39
CA PRO A 107 15.51 8.71 -21.00
C PRO A 107 14.50 7.66 -21.45
N GLY A 108 13.25 7.76 -20.98
CA GLY A 108 12.17 6.80 -21.28
C GLY A 108 12.03 5.63 -20.31
N SER A 109 12.96 5.41 -19.39
CA SER A 109 12.85 4.31 -18.39
C SER A 109 11.73 4.55 -17.37
N GLU A 110 11.43 5.81 -17.06
CA GLU A 110 10.33 6.19 -16.18
C GLU A 110 8.99 5.72 -16.75
N GLN A 111 8.69 5.99 -18.01
CA GLN A 111 7.45 5.55 -18.64
C GLN A 111 7.32 4.02 -18.66
N VAL A 112 8.43 3.31 -18.88
CA VAL A 112 8.45 1.84 -18.82
C VAL A 112 8.13 1.36 -17.42
N ALA A 113 8.66 2.01 -16.40
CA ALA A 113 8.40 1.68 -15.00
C ALA A 113 6.93 1.93 -14.64
N LEU A 114 6.37 3.08 -15.01
CA LEU A 114 4.95 3.39 -14.78
C LEU A 114 4.03 2.37 -15.47
N ASN A 115 4.30 2.03 -16.73
CA ASN A 115 3.53 1.03 -17.47
C ASN A 115 3.59 -0.35 -16.79
N ARG A 116 4.75 -0.72 -16.24
CA ARG A 116 4.91 -1.98 -15.51
C ARG A 116 4.04 -2.00 -14.23
N ILE A 117 3.99 -0.90 -13.48
CA ILE A 117 3.13 -0.80 -12.30
C ILE A 117 1.66 -0.95 -12.69
N VAL A 118 1.21 -0.27 -13.74
CA VAL A 118 -0.17 -0.40 -14.24
C VAL A 118 -0.48 -1.83 -14.63
N GLN A 119 0.45 -2.51 -15.33
CA GLN A 119 0.28 -3.91 -15.71
C GLN A 119 0.17 -4.83 -14.48
N GLU A 120 1.03 -4.63 -13.46
CA GLU A 120 0.96 -5.40 -12.22
C GLU A 120 -0.36 -5.20 -11.47
N CYS A 121 -0.92 -3.99 -11.50
CA CYS A 121 -2.24 -3.72 -10.94
C CYS A 121 -3.33 -4.47 -11.72
N ALA A 122 -3.31 -4.42 -13.06
CA ALA A 122 -4.26 -5.12 -13.91
C ALA A 122 -4.18 -6.65 -13.72
N ASP A 123 -2.96 -7.21 -13.68
CA ASP A 123 -2.72 -8.63 -13.43
C ASP A 123 -3.23 -9.07 -12.06
N SER A 124 -3.07 -8.19 -11.04
CA SER A 124 -3.56 -8.47 -9.69
C SER A 124 -5.09 -8.50 -9.64
N ILE A 125 -5.76 -7.55 -10.31
CA ILE A 125 -7.22 -7.54 -10.44
C ILE A 125 -7.69 -8.79 -11.16
N TYR A 126 -7.09 -9.11 -12.29
CA TYR A 126 -7.44 -10.30 -13.06
C TYR A 126 -7.28 -11.58 -12.24
N ALA A 127 -6.15 -11.75 -11.54
CA ALA A 127 -5.91 -12.92 -10.69
C ALA A 127 -6.94 -13.04 -9.55
N CYS A 128 -7.36 -11.91 -8.98
CA CYS A 128 -8.39 -11.89 -7.94
C CYS A 128 -9.76 -12.25 -8.50
N GLN A 129 -10.13 -11.75 -9.68
CA GLN A 129 -11.40 -12.05 -10.36
C GLN A 129 -11.56 -13.51 -10.72
N GLN A 130 -10.46 -14.26 -10.91
CA GLN A 130 -10.53 -15.71 -11.11
C GLN A 130 -11.05 -16.47 -9.87
N GLN A 131 -10.90 -15.87 -8.68
CA GLN A 131 -11.34 -16.46 -7.42
C GLN A 131 -12.63 -15.79 -6.89
N THR A 132 -12.88 -14.54 -7.30
CA THR A 132 -14.01 -13.71 -6.88
C THR A 132 -14.62 -13.07 -8.15
N PRO A 133 -15.41 -13.83 -8.93
CA PRO A 133 -15.95 -13.36 -10.22
C PRO A 133 -16.84 -12.11 -10.12
N GLU A 134 -17.47 -11.89 -8.97
CA GLU A 134 -18.30 -10.73 -8.67
C GLU A 134 -17.52 -9.45 -8.39
N LEU A 135 -16.19 -9.54 -8.26
CA LEU A 135 -15.32 -8.38 -8.00
C LEU A 135 -15.41 -7.37 -9.15
N ALA A 136 -15.83 -6.15 -8.83
CA ALA A 136 -15.93 -5.04 -9.76
C ALA A 136 -15.26 -3.79 -9.18
N ILE A 137 -13.96 -3.63 -9.46
CA ILE A 137 -13.19 -2.48 -8.98
C ILE A 137 -13.83 -1.19 -9.51
N SER A 138 -14.26 -0.32 -8.61
CA SER A 138 -14.92 0.95 -8.91
C SER A 138 -14.02 2.16 -8.71
N GLN A 139 -12.92 2.01 -7.97
CA GLN A 139 -11.96 3.07 -7.69
C GLN A 139 -10.60 2.48 -7.29
N ALA A 140 -9.56 3.30 -7.39
CA ALA A 140 -8.26 2.96 -6.84
C ALA A 140 -7.77 4.08 -5.89
N VAL A 141 -6.98 3.70 -4.89
CA VAL A 141 -6.28 4.62 -4.00
C VAL A 141 -4.78 4.42 -4.21
N LEU A 142 -4.08 5.50 -4.53
CA LEU A 142 -2.66 5.50 -4.82
C LEU A 142 -1.88 6.17 -3.69
N ILE A 143 -0.83 5.51 -3.26
CA ILE A 143 0.27 6.10 -2.51
C ILE A 143 1.53 5.94 -3.34
N ALA A 144 2.18 7.05 -3.64
CA ALA A 144 3.42 7.06 -4.39
C ALA A 144 4.32 8.21 -3.91
N ASP A 145 5.58 8.18 -4.28
CA ASP A 145 6.47 9.31 -4.10
C ASP A 145 6.02 10.49 -4.95
N GLU A 146 6.21 11.72 -4.42
CA GLU A 146 5.75 12.96 -5.06
C GLU A 146 6.21 13.06 -6.53
N ALA A 147 7.44 12.63 -6.82
CA ALA A 147 8.00 12.66 -8.18
C ALA A 147 7.29 11.72 -9.15
N MET A 148 6.73 10.61 -8.67
CA MET A 148 6.09 9.57 -9.49
C MET A 148 4.56 9.68 -9.47
N GLY A 149 3.99 10.25 -8.40
CA GLY A 149 2.55 10.17 -8.09
C GLY A 149 1.65 10.66 -9.21
N ALA A 150 1.85 11.89 -9.68
CA ALA A 150 0.98 12.48 -10.71
C ALA A 150 1.01 11.71 -12.04
N GLY A 151 2.18 11.28 -12.48
CA GLY A 151 2.33 10.47 -13.70
C GLY A 151 1.69 9.09 -13.55
N LEU A 152 1.93 8.44 -12.43
CA LEU A 152 1.37 7.12 -12.14
C LEU A 152 -0.15 7.16 -11.98
N ARG A 153 -0.69 8.18 -11.30
CA ARG A 153 -2.14 8.37 -11.18
C ARG A 153 -2.81 8.40 -12.56
N GLN A 154 -2.32 9.25 -13.45
CA GLN A 154 -2.89 9.37 -14.80
C GLN A 154 -2.82 8.05 -15.59
N GLN A 155 -1.70 7.33 -15.47
CA GLN A 155 -1.54 6.04 -16.15
C GLN A 155 -2.46 4.96 -15.57
N LEU A 156 -2.67 4.92 -14.26
CA LEU A 156 -3.60 4.01 -13.61
C LEU A 156 -5.04 4.31 -14.02
N GLU A 157 -5.46 5.59 -14.01
CA GLU A 157 -6.80 6.00 -14.47
C GLU A 157 -7.06 5.53 -15.89
N LYS A 158 -6.08 5.74 -16.78
CA LYS A 158 -6.18 5.32 -18.18
C LYS A 158 -6.16 3.80 -18.36
N GLY A 159 -5.28 3.11 -17.64
CA GLY A 159 -5.07 1.67 -17.80
C GLY A 159 -6.13 0.80 -17.15
N LEU A 160 -6.69 1.25 -16.01
CA LEU A 160 -7.71 0.52 -15.27
C LEU A 160 -9.13 1.00 -15.57
N GLY A 161 -9.30 2.19 -16.15
CA GLY A 161 -10.61 2.77 -16.46
C GLY A 161 -11.42 3.17 -15.23
N VAL A 162 -10.78 3.37 -14.08
CA VAL A 162 -11.43 3.76 -12.82
C VAL A 162 -10.79 5.03 -12.26
N PRO A 163 -11.53 5.84 -11.48
CA PRO A 163 -10.96 7.01 -10.82
C PRO A 163 -9.88 6.58 -9.82
N VAL A 164 -8.78 7.35 -9.77
CA VAL A 164 -7.67 7.13 -8.84
C VAL A 164 -7.55 8.30 -7.88
N GLN A 165 -7.76 8.02 -6.61
CA GLN A 165 -7.54 8.97 -5.52
C GLN A 165 -6.09 8.83 -5.04
N GLU A 166 -5.32 9.90 -5.16
CA GLU A 166 -3.98 9.95 -4.55
C GLU A 166 -4.09 10.34 -3.08
N LEU A 167 -3.32 9.68 -2.22
CA LEU A 167 -3.22 10.06 -0.81
C LEU A 167 -2.26 11.25 -0.67
N GLU A 168 -2.83 12.43 -0.45
CA GLU A 168 -2.07 13.66 -0.30
C GLU A 168 -1.29 13.69 1.03
N TRP A 169 -0.01 14.04 0.96
CA TRP A 169 0.88 14.14 2.11
C TRP A 169 0.36 15.08 3.21
N ASP A 170 -0.25 16.19 2.85
CA ASP A 170 -0.78 17.15 3.81
C ASP A 170 -1.93 16.56 4.64
N ARG A 171 -2.71 15.67 4.05
CA ARG A 171 -3.74 14.91 4.79
C ARG A 171 -3.14 13.88 5.73
N VAL A 172 -2.07 13.21 5.31
CA VAL A 172 -1.36 12.26 6.17
C VAL A 172 -0.79 12.95 7.41
N GLN A 173 -0.23 14.14 7.26
CA GLN A 173 0.28 14.95 8.40
C GLN A 173 -0.83 15.36 9.37
N GLN A 174 -2.03 15.67 8.89
CA GLN A 174 -3.17 16.00 9.74
C GLN A 174 -3.60 14.81 10.62
N TYR A 175 -3.49 13.59 10.12
CA TYR A 175 -3.82 12.39 10.89
C TYR A 175 -2.74 11.99 11.91
N GLY A 176 -1.47 12.25 11.61
CA GLY A 176 -0.34 11.96 12.50
C GLY A 176 -0.10 12.96 13.63
N GLY A 177 -0.89 14.04 13.72
CA GLY A 177 -0.81 15.01 14.83
C GLY A 177 0.46 15.85 14.89
N GLY A 178 1.33 15.81 13.87
CA GLY A 178 2.60 16.53 13.87
C GLY A 178 3.05 17.02 12.51
N THR A 179 3.80 18.13 12.49
CA THR A 179 4.47 18.61 11.28
C THR A 179 5.78 17.85 11.13
N ILE A 180 5.91 17.04 10.08
CA ILE A 180 7.13 16.30 9.79
C ILE A 180 8.00 17.15 8.88
N ALA A 181 9.13 17.60 9.41
CA ALA A 181 10.17 18.24 8.62
C ALA A 181 11.10 17.16 8.04
N GLY A 182 11.02 16.93 6.74
CA GLY A 182 11.86 15.94 6.05
C GLY A 182 11.47 15.73 4.59
N PRO A 183 12.21 14.92 3.85
CA PRO A 183 11.87 14.62 2.48
C PRO A 183 10.51 13.88 2.42
N ARG A 184 9.63 14.34 1.54
CA ARG A 184 8.30 13.76 1.30
C ARG A 184 8.44 12.53 0.42
N THR A 185 8.92 11.43 0.99
CA THR A 185 9.04 10.16 0.28
C THR A 185 8.00 9.16 0.81
N SER A 186 7.50 8.29 -0.03
CA SER A 186 6.56 7.24 0.38
C SER A 186 7.15 6.33 1.47
N ALA A 187 8.48 6.24 1.53
CA ALA A 187 9.21 5.51 2.57
C ALA A 187 9.04 6.10 3.98
N ALA A 188 8.78 7.41 4.11
CA ALA A 188 8.57 8.06 5.42
C ALA A 188 7.12 7.93 5.93
N LEU A 189 6.15 7.66 5.05
CA LEU A 189 4.73 7.54 5.41
C LEU A 189 4.43 6.47 6.47
N PRO A 190 5.02 5.25 6.42
CA PRO A 190 4.77 4.23 7.43
C PRO A 190 5.20 4.65 8.84
N ALA A 191 6.29 5.41 8.96
CA ALA A 191 6.75 5.93 10.23
C ALA A 191 5.77 6.94 10.82
N ILE A 192 5.13 7.76 9.97
CA ILE A 192 4.08 8.70 10.37
C ILE A 192 2.83 7.94 10.83
N ALA A 193 2.42 6.92 10.09
CA ALA A 193 1.25 6.11 10.40
C ALA A 193 1.39 5.33 11.72
N GLY A 194 2.62 5.11 12.20
CA GLY A 194 2.89 4.46 13.47
C GLY A 194 2.73 5.34 14.72
N VAL A 195 2.47 6.65 14.54
CA VAL A 195 2.34 7.63 15.64
C VAL A 195 0.86 7.89 16.01
N VAL A 196 -0.08 7.31 15.28
CA VAL A 196 -1.54 7.51 15.45
C VAL A 196 -2.17 6.39 16.25
#